data_6f94a2cd2745756fec1d8843f349f04a
#
_entry.id   6f94a2cd2745756fec1d8843f349f04a
#
_cell.length_a   1.000
_cell.length_b   1.000
_cell.length_c   1.000
_cell.angle_alpha   90.00
_cell.angle_beta   90.00
_cell.angle_gamma   90.00
#
_symmetry.space_group_name_H-M   'P 1'
#
loop_
_entity.id
_entity.type
_entity.pdbx_description
1 polymer ?
#
loop_
_entity_poly.entity_id
_entity_poly.type
_entity_poly.pdbx_seq_one_letter_code
_entity_poly.pdbx_strand_id
1 'polypeptide(L)'
;MTAEIICVGTEILLGNIVNSNAAYLSERLASLGISVFFETTVGDNPERLENVIRQGLERSDILILSGGLGPTKDDLTKEIATKACGQELVEDEEALRRLKEYFARSHRNMTENNLKQALVPEDCTVLYNENGTAPGMVIHAKEGKKVVLLPGPPNELLPMFHDQVEPIIKELSSEVLYSDVVKIDCMGESRVAAEIEDLIEKQTNPTVAPYAKLGEVHLRVTAKAVSEDEAKKLVTPITEELYRRFGHKIFTTKEDETLEDVVVDMLSKHHYTIAAAESCTAGMFTARLVNVAGASDVLNESFITYANEAKMKYLGVKEETLNTVGAVSRRLRPDRWRKVLHDRLVQMSVLESQVLLDRAVKHLRRRQDLFTSVSVLMERRK
;
A
#
# COMPACT_ATOMS: atom_id res chain seq x y z
N MET A 1 6.68 11.35 20.06
CA MET A 1 6.77 12.39 19.02
C MET A 1 5.50 12.34 18.19
N THR A 2 4.94 13.48 17.84
CA THR A 2 3.69 13.60 17.09
C THR A 2 3.92 14.32 15.77
N ALA A 3 3.24 13.89 14.71
CA ALA A 3 3.27 14.57 13.43
C ALA A 3 1.85 14.94 12.97
N GLU A 4 1.75 15.97 12.13
CA GLU A 4 0.54 16.32 11.40
C GLU A 4 0.85 16.43 9.92
N ILE A 5 -0.06 15.92 9.08
CA ILE A 5 0.04 15.96 7.62
C ILE A 5 -0.88 17.05 7.09
N ILE A 6 -0.34 17.93 6.24
CA ILE A 6 -1.08 18.98 5.57
C ILE A 6 -0.91 18.83 4.07
N CYS A 7 -1.98 18.49 3.37
CA CYS A 7 -1.98 18.35 1.92
C CYS A 7 -2.50 19.63 1.27
N VAL A 8 -1.70 20.26 0.41
CA VAL A 8 -2.01 21.53 -0.25
C VAL A 8 -2.35 21.26 -1.71
N GLY A 9 -3.56 21.58 -2.11
CA GLY A 9 -4.04 21.45 -3.48
C GLY A 9 -5.56 21.53 -3.57
N THR A 10 -6.05 22.43 -4.38
CA THR A 10 -7.48 22.62 -4.63
C THR A 10 -8.09 21.40 -5.33
N GLU A 11 -7.34 20.69 -6.19
CA GLU A 11 -7.76 19.48 -6.89
C GLU A 11 -8.08 18.31 -5.96
N ILE A 12 -7.42 18.26 -4.79
CA ILE A 12 -7.70 17.26 -3.76
C ILE A 12 -9.06 17.55 -3.12
N LEU A 13 -9.32 18.82 -2.77
CA LEU A 13 -10.60 19.24 -2.19
C LEU A 13 -11.78 19.06 -3.13
N LEU A 14 -11.54 19.22 -4.43
CA LEU A 14 -12.57 19.01 -5.46
C LEU A 14 -12.80 17.52 -5.77
N GLY A 15 -12.01 16.61 -5.21
CA GLY A 15 -12.10 15.19 -5.47
C GLY A 15 -11.63 14.77 -6.88
N ASN A 16 -10.86 15.62 -7.56
CA ASN A 16 -10.32 15.30 -8.89
C ASN A 16 -9.23 14.23 -8.84
N ILE A 17 -8.53 14.15 -7.70
CA ILE A 17 -7.51 13.15 -7.43
C ILE A 17 -7.69 12.56 -6.02
N VAL A 18 -7.25 11.31 -5.85
CA VAL A 18 -7.19 10.66 -4.54
C VAL A 18 -5.93 11.14 -3.81
N ASN A 19 -6.05 11.48 -2.53
CA ASN A 19 -4.93 11.86 -1.68
C ASN A 19 -4.09 10.64 -1.27
N SER A 20 -3.33 10.09 -2.21
CA SER A 20 -2.43 8.96 -1.95
C SER A 20 -1.19 9.34 -1.14
N ASN A 21 -0.77 10.62 -1.20
CA ASN A 21 0.37 11.11 -0.43
C ASN A 21 0.13 11.02 1.08
N ALA A 22 -1.05 11.44 1.55
CA ALA A 22 -1.39 11.37 2.97
C ALA A 22 -1.42 9.92 3.47
N ALA A 23 -2.02 9.01 2.70
CA ALA A 23 -2.03 7.59 3.04
C ALA A 23 -0.61 7.02 3.17
N TYR A 24 0.27 7.30 2.21
CA TYR A 24 1.67 6.89 2.24
C TYR A 24 2.42 7.47 3.45
N LEU A 25 2.33 8.79 3.65
CA LEU A 25 3.00 9.46 4.77
C LEU A 25 2.53 8.93 6.12
N SER A 26 1.22 8.71 6.29
CA SER A 26 0.65 8.14 7.51
C SER A 26 1.18 6.73 7.80
N GLU A 27 1.25 5.88 6.78
CA GLU A 27 1.80 4.53 6.89
C GLU A 27 3.29 4.56 7.27
N ARG A 28 4.08 5.41 6.59
CA ARG A 28 5.52 5.53 6.87
C ARG A 28 5.79 6.10 8.24
N LEU A 29 5.08 7.16 8.65
CA LEU A 29 5.22 7.75 9.99
C LEU A 29 4.86 6.74 11.09
N ALA A 30 3.78 5.99 10.91
CA ALA A 30 3.40 4.93 11.83
C ALA A 30 4.50 3.87 11.95
N SER A 31 5.16 3.49 10.84
CA SER A 31 6.29 2.55 10.86
C SER A 31 7.53 3.11 11.58
N LEU A 32 7.68 4.44 11.60
CA LEU A 32 8.75 5.15 12.33
C LEU A 32 8.39 5.46 13.79
N GLY A 33 7.18 5.09 14.25
CA GLY A 33 6.70 5.35 15.58
C GLY A 33 6.23 6.76 15.88
N ILE A 34 5.98 7.47 14.85
CA ILE A 34 5.43 8.80 14.94
C ILE A 34 3.90 8.72 14.91
N SER A 35 3.27 9.25 15.93
CA SER A 35 1.81 9.30 15.99
C SER A 35 1.27 10.44 15.13
N VAL A 36 0.37 10.15 14.21
CA VAL A 36 -0.36 11.14 13.42
C VAL A 36 -1.78 11.23 13.98
N PHE A 37 -2.16 12.40 14.50
CA PHE A 37 -3.51 12.63 15.03
C PHE A 37 -4.36 13.54 14.12
N PHE A 38 -3.72 14.30 13.26
CA PHE A 38 -4.41 15.24 12.38
C PHE A 38 -3.88 15.12 10.96
N GLU A 39 -4.81 15.05 10.03
CA GLU A 39 -4.59 15.18 8.60
C GLU A 39 -5.51 16.28 8.08
N THR A 40 -4.95 17.28 7.42
CA THR A 40 -5.69 18.42 6.91
C THR A 40 -5.41 18.59 5.43
N THR A 41 -6.47 18.72 4.63
CA THR A 41 -6.35 19.14 3.23
C THR A 41 -6.78 20.60 3.11
N VAL A 42 -5.96 21.43 2.49
CA VAL A 42 -6.22 22.86 2.27
C VAL A 42 -6.03 23.23 0.79
N GLY A 43 -6.92 24.04 0.25
CA GLY A 43 -6.75 24.57 -1.11
C GLY A 43 -5.72 25.71 -1.16
N ASP A 44 -5.34 26.11 -2.36
CA ASP A 44 -4.33 27.12 -2.66
C ASP A 44 -4.79 28.52 -2.24
N ASN A 45 -4.86 28.75 -0.93
CA ASN A 45 -5.26 30.00 -0.32
C ASN A 45 -4.28 30.34 0.81
N PRO A 46 -3.60 31.51 0.71
CA PRO A 46 -2.55 31.90 1.65
C PRO A 46 -2.99 31.98 3.12
N GLU A 47 -4.13 32.60 3.36
CA GLU A 47 -4.62 32.80 4.73
C GLU A 47 -5.04 31.50 5.41
N ARG A 48 -5.74 30.61 4.66
CA ARG A 48 -6.13 29.30 5.18
C ARG A 48 -4.93 28.44 5.47
N LEU A 49 -3.94 28.42 4.55
CA LEU A 49 -2.73 27.64 4.72
C LEU A 49 -1.90 28.15 5.91
N GLU A 50 -1.74 29.47 6.07
CA GLU A 50 -1.04 30.04 7.23
C GLU A 50 -1.72 29.63 8.55
N ASN A 51 -3.05 29.69 8.61
CA ASN A 51 -3.81 29.31 9.80
C ASN A 51 -3.61 27.81 10.15
N VAL A 52 -3.67 26.91 9.17
CA VAL A 52 -3.49 25.48 9.39
C VAL A 52 -2.05 25.18 9.87
N ILE A 53 -1.04 25.83 9.26
CA ILE A 53 0.36 25.67 9.68
C ILE A 53 0.55 26.13 11.13
N ARG A 54 0.01 27.29 11.50
CA ARG A 54 0.12 27.80 12.88
C ARG A 54 -0.53 26.86 13.89
N GLN A 55 -1.74 26.39 13.61
CA GLN A 55 -2.43 25.40 14.48
C GLN A 55 -1.63 24.11 14.61
N GLY A 56 -1.07 23.61 13.51
CA GLY A 56 -0.24 22.43 13.52
C GLY A 56 1.04 22.60 14.36
N LEU A 57 1.69 23.76 14.25
CA LEU A 57 2.86 24.11 15.04
C LEU A 57 2.57 24.22 16.55
N GLU A 58 1.35 24.50 16.96
CA GLU A 58 0.97 24.53 18.38
C GLU A 58 0.87 23.14 18.99
N ARG A 59 0.44 22.13 18.22
CA ARG A 59 0.03 20.81 18.74
C ARG A 59 0.88 19.63 18.30
N SER A 60 1.78 19.81 17.33
CA SER A 60 2.61 18.74 16.78
C SER A 60 4.09 19.08 16.82
N ASP A 61 4.95 18.06 16.92
CA ASP A 61 6.40 18.19 16.91
C ASP A 61 6.93 18.34 15.47
N ILE A 62 6.25 17.69 14.52
CA ILE A 62 6.60 17.66 13.10
C ILE A 62 5.36 18.00 12.28
N LEU A 63 5.49 18.95 11.35
CA LEU A 63 4.51 19.17 10.29
C LEU A 63 5.06 18.66 8.97
N ILE A 64 4.26 17.94 8.21
CA ILE A 64 4.63 17.49 6.87
C ILE A 64 3.62 18.05 5.87
N LEU A 65 4.10 18.96 5.03
CA LEU A 65 3.30 19.57 3.99
C LEU A 65 3.61 18.93 2.64
N SER A 66 2.58 18.61 1.86
CA SER A 66 2.70 18.03 0.52
C SER A 66 1.98 18.93 -0.49
N GLY A 67 2.71 19.40 -1.51
CA GLY A 67 2.16 20.24 -2.57
C GLY A 67 2.49 21.73 -2.45
N GLY A 68 2.21 22.48 -3.53
CA GLY A 68 2.40 23.93 -3.60
C GLY A 68 3.86 24.42 -3.62
N LEU A 69 4.80 23.59 -4.14
CA LEU A 69 6.22 23.92 -4.31
C LEU A 69 6.60 24.24 -5.78
N GLY A 70 5.65 24.23 -6.68
CA GLY A 70 5.88 24.53 -8.08
C GLY A 70 6.23 25.99 -8.36
N PRO A 71 6.42 26.35 -9.64
CA PRO A 71 6.82 27.68 -10.06
C PRO A 71 5.65 28.63 -10.27
N THR A 72 4.40 28.20 -10.14
CA THR A 72 3.23 29.02 -10.43
C THR A 72 2.91 30.00 -9.28
N LYS A 73 2.03 30.96 -9.54
CA LYS A 73 1.63 31.92 -8.52
C LYS A 73 0.80 31.31 -7.40
N ASP A 74 0.17 30.18 -7.67
CA ASP A 74 -0.66 29.45 -6.73
C ASP A 74 0.17 28.53 -5.79
N ASP A 75 1.42 28.25 -6.18
CA ASP A 75 2.36 27.49 -5.36
C ASP A 75 2.97 28.38 -4.27
N LEU A 76 2.34 28.44 -3.12
CA LEU A 76 2.70 29.36 -2.02
C LEU A 76 3.12 28.65 -0.73
N THR A 77 3.18 27.33 -0.73
CA THR A 77 3.44 26.53 0.48
C THR A 77 4.74 26.93 1.14
N LYS A 78 5.80 27.08 0.37
CA LYS A 78 7.11 27.43 0.88
C LYS A 78 7.13 28.81 1.53
N GLU A 79 6.62 29.83 0.85
CA GLU A 79 6.59 31.21 1.32
C GLU A 79 5.83 31.32 2.64
N ILE A 80 4.67 30.64 2.70
CA ILE A 80 3.79 30.70 3.87
C ILE A 80 4.39 29.93 5.04
N ALA A 81 4.96 28.74 4.81
CA ALA A 81 5.61 27.97 5.84
C ALA A 81 6.84 28.69 6.40
N THR A 82 7.66 29.28 5.53
CA THR A 82 8.84 30.09 5.92
C THR A 82 8.42 31.24 6.82
N LYS A 83 7.41 31.99 6.40
CA LYS A 83 6.84 33.11 7.20
C LYS A 83 6.27 32.63 8.53
N ALA A 84 5.53 31.51 8.55
CA ALA A 84 4.95 30.97 9.77
C ALA A 84 6.04 30.51 10.78
N CYS A 85 7.20 30.06 10.28
CA CYS A 85 8.37 29.75 11.09
C CYS A 85 9.18 30.99 11.50
N GLY A 86 8.85 32.19 10.98
CA GLY A 86 9.54 33.46 11.28
C GLY A 86 10.90 33.58 10.62
N GLN A 87 11.08 32.98 9.44
CA GLN A 87 12.31 32.98 8.65
C GLN A 87 12.13 33.76 7.33
N GLU A 88 13.24 34.05 6.66
CA GLU A 88 13.31 34.66 5.34
C GLU A 88 13.72 33.62 4.30
N LEU A 89 13.39 33.89 3.03
CA LEU A 89 13.83 33.08 1.90
C LEU A 89 15.16 33.57 1.37
N VAL A 90 16.10 32.67 1.14
CA VAL A 90 17.41 32.92 0.54
C VAL A 90 17.63 32.03 -0.69
N GLU A 91 18.49 32.44 -1.61
CA GLU A 91 18.83 31.63 -2.79
C GLU A 91 19.80 30.49 -2.38
N ASP A 92 19.45 29.25 -2.76
CA ASP A 92 20.33 28.11 -2.65
C ASP A 92 21.05 27.88 -3.98
N GLU A 93 22.37 28.00 -3.98
CA GLU A 93 23.19 27.88 -5.19
C GLU A 93 23.09 26.50 -5.84
N GLU A 94 23.02 25.44 -5.05
CA GLU A 94 22.93 24.07 -5.55
C GLU A 94 21.54 23.79 -6.16
N ALA A 95 20.47 24.25 -5.52
CA ALA A 95 19.11 24.17 -6.08
C ALA A 95 19.04 24.92 -7.41
N LEU A 96 19.64 26.12 -7.49
CA LEU A 96 19.71 26.89 -8.73
C LEU A 96 20.50 26.17 -9.82
N ARG A 97 21.66 25.57 -9.46
CA ARG A 97 22.49 24.81 -10.37
C ARG A 97 21.72 23.60 -10.93
N ARG A 98 21.08 22.82 -10.06
CA ARG A 98 20.27 21.64 -10.45
C ARG A 98 19.09 22.01 -11.32
N LEU A 99 18.42 23.11 -10.99
CA LEU A 99 17.32 23.64 -11.80
C LEU A 99 17.78 23.97 -13.24
N LYS A 100 18.88 24.70 -13.39
CA LYS A 100 19.47 25.02 -14.70
C LYS A 100 19.85 23.76 -15.50
N GLU A 101 20.45 22.79 -14.84
CA GLU A 101 20.82 21.51 -15.47
C GLU A 101 19.61 20.70 -15.91
N TYR A 102 18.53 20.66 -15.13
CA TYR A 102 17.30 19.98 -15.48
C TYR A 102 16.70 20.56 -16.79
N PHE A 103 16.62 21.89 -16.89
CA PHE A 103 16.11 22.54 -18.10
C PHE A 103 17.03 22.35 -19.30
N ALA A 104 18.34 22.36 -19.12
CA ALA A 104 19.30 22.08 -20.17
C ALA A 104 19.16 20.64 -20.72
N ARG A 105 19.01 19.64 -19.83
CA ARG A 105 18.83 18.23 -20.25
C ARG A 105 17.49 17.97 -20.91
N SER A 106 16.43 18.62 -20.45
CA SER A 106 15.07 18.42 -20.98
C SER A 106 14.80 19.19 -22.28
N HIS A 107 15.75 19.98 -22.76
CA HIS A 107 15.60 20.89 -23.93
C HIS A 107 14.40 21.83 -23.80
N ARG A 108 14.01 22.21 -22.58
CA ARG A 108 12.93 23.14 -22.28
C ARG A 108 13.51 24.51 -21.89
N ASN A 109 12.79 25.57 -22.22
CA ASN A 109 13.17 26.90 -21.80
C ASN A 109 12.78 27.12 -20.33
N MET A 110 13.76 27.50 -19.51
CA MET A 110 13.51 27.96 -18.16
C MET A 110 12.89 29.36 -18.20
N THR A 111 11.81 29.57 -17.46
CA THR A 111 11.17 30.88 -17.31
C THR A 111 11.60 31.54 -16.00
N GLU A 112 11.43 32.85 -15.91
CA GLU A 112 11.76 33.59 -14.68
C GLU A 112 11.05 33.08 -13.44
N ASN A 113 9.81 32.59 -13.58
CA ASN A 113 9.04 31.98 -12.49
C ASN A 113 9.71 30.74 -11.88
N ASN A 114 10.52 30.00 -12.67
CA ASN A 114 11.21 28.82 -12.15
C ASN A 114 12.29 29.19 -11.12
N LEU A 115 12.87 30.40 -11.17
CA LEU A 115 13.88 30.85 -10.21
C LEU A 115 13.36 30.82 -8.76
N LYS A 116 12.06 31.01 -8.58
CA LYS A 116 11.41 30.85 -7.29
C LYS A 116 11.71 29.49 -6.63
N GLN A 117 11.89 28.42 -7.42
CA GLN A 117 12.16 27.09 -6.90
C GLN A 117 13.57 26.95 -6.28
N ALA A 118 14.49 27.88 -6.57
CA ALA A 118 15.81 27.93 -5.97
C ALA A 118 15.86 28.70 -4.62
N LEU A 119 14.76 29.32 -4.23
CA LEU A 119 14.67 29.99 -2.93
C LEU A 119 14.32 28.96 -1.85
N VAL A 120 15.02 29.01 -0.72
CA VAL A 120 14.81 28.13 0.46
C VAL A 120 14.78 28.96 1.74
N PRO A 121 14.18 28.47 2.85
CA PRO A 121 14.29 29.13 4.15
C PRO A 121 15.75 29.21 4.63
N GLU A 122 16.11 30.29 5.30
CA GLU A 122 17.48 30.55 5.76
C GLU A 122 18.04 29.48 6.73
N ASP A 123 17.17 28.88 7.55
CA ASP A 123 17.52 27.79 8.47
C ASP A 123 16.72 26.54 8.12
N CYS A 124 17.18 25.81 7.10
CA CYS A 124 16.58 24.55 6.67
C CYS A 124 17.62 23.54 6.19
N THR A 125 17.22 22.28 6.17
CA THR A 125 17.91 21.24 5.41
C THR A 125 17.23 21.11 4.06
N VAL A 126 17.95 21.35 2.96
CA VAL A 126 17.42 21.26 1.59
C VAL A 126 17.41 19.79 1.15
N LEU A 127 16.27 19.33 0.62
CA LEU A 127 16.07 17.99 0.10
C LEU A 127 16.05 18.07 -1.43
N TYR A 128 17.15 17.69 -2.07
CA TYR A 128 17.27 17.82 -3.52
C TYR A 128 16.41 16.79 -4.24
N ASN A 129 15.67 17.24 -5.26
CA ASN A 129 14.74 16.43 -6.01
C ASN A 129 15.42 15.81 -7.24
N GLU A 130 15.48 14.49 -7.29
CA GLU A 130 16.07 13.77 -8.43
C GLU A 130 15.04 13.52 -9.55
N ASN A 131 13.76 13.63 -9.26
CA ASN A 131 12.64 13.31 -10.17
C ASN A 131 11.86 14.55 -10.67
N GLY A 132 12.22 15.73 -10.19
CA GLY A 132 11.54 16.98 -10.51
C GLY A 132 12.42 18.21 -10.35
N THR A 133 11.79 19.40 -10.37
CA THR A 133 12.51 20.68 -10.31
C THR A 133 12.42 21.34 -8.93
N ALA A 134 11.39 21.07 -8.15
CA ALA A 134 11.16 21.68 -6.86
C ALA A 134 11.90 20.90 -5.76
N PRO A 135 12.88 21.47 -5.05
CA PRO A 135 13.43 20.83 -3.86
C PRO A 135 12.38 20.79 -2.76
N GLY A 136 12.44 19.73 -1.94
CA GLY A 136 11.81 19.73 -0.63
C GLY A 136 12.73 20.40 0.40
N MET A 137 12.26 20.56 1.63
CA MET A 137 13.05 21.15 2.71
C MET A 137 12.53 20.76 4.08
N VAL A 138 13.42 20.71 5.06
CA VAL A 138 13.09 20.56 6.47
C VAL A 138 13.43 21.87 7.15
N ILE A 139 12.45 22.71 7.44
CA ILE A 139 12.60 23.98 8.14
C ILE A 139 12.79 23.71 9.64
N HIS A 140 13.78 24.31 10.23
CA HIS A 140 14.02 24.25 11.66
C HIS A 140 13.20 25.34 12.36
N ALA A 141 12.04 24.95 12.89
CA ALA A 141 11.17 25.87 13.58
C ALA A 141 11.55 26.03 15.05
N LYS A 142 10.95 27.03 15.71
CA LYS A 142 11.18 27.29 17.14
C LYS A 142 10.83 26.05 17.99
N GLU A 143 11.38 25.98 19.20
CA GLU A 143 11.14 24.90 20.17
C GLU A 143 11.56 23.51 19.67
N GLY A 144 12.47 23.43 18.69
CA GLY A 144 12.95 22.17 18.14
C GLY A 144 12.00 21.49 17.15
N LYS A 145 10.86 22.12 16.82
CA LYS A 145 9.89 21.60 15.87
C LYS A 145 10.43 21.60 14.44
N LYS A 146 9.90 20.70 13.61
CA LYS A 146 10.31 20.58 12.20
C LYS A 146 9.11 20.78 11.28
N VAL A 147 9.32 21.53 10.19
CA VAL A 147 8.32 21.65 9.13
C VAL A 147 8.93 21.12 7.84
N VAL A 148 8.43 19.98 7.39
CA VAL A 148 8.88 19.28 6.19
C VAL A 148 8.01 19.68 5.03
N LEU A 149 8.60 20.20 3.97
CA LEU A 149 7.90 20.57 2.74
C LEU A 149 8.29 19.59 1.63
N LEU A 150 7.30 18.97 1.00
CA LEU A 150 7.47 17.96 -0.03
C LEU A 150 6.70 18.33 -1.29
N PRO A 151 7.18 17.94 -2.49
CA PRO A 151 6.45 18.18 -3.73
C PRO A 151 5.11 17.41 -3.76
N GLY A 152 4.20 17.85 -4.63
CA GLY A 152 2.87 17.23 -4.77
C GLY A 152 2.89 15.88 -5.52
N PRO A 153 3.60 15.74 -6.66
CA PRO A 153 3.60 14.50 -7.42
C PRO A 153 4.15 13.31 -6.61
N PRO A 154 3.43 12.15 -6.53
CA PRO A 154 3.88 11.00 -5.76
C PRO A 154 5.25 10.45 -6.18
N ASN A 155 5.56 10.47 -7.49
CA ASN A 155 6.85 10.01 -8.00
C ASN A 155 8.04 10.88 -7.55
N GLU A 156 7.79 12.08 -7.04
CA GLU A 156 8.79 12.98 -6.45
C GLU A 156 8.79 12.85 -4.91
N LEU A 157 7.59 12.87 -4.31
CA LEU A 157 7.41 12.84 -2.86
C LEU A 157 7.90 11.53 -2.23
N LEU A 158 7.49 10.38 -2.77
CA LEU A 158 7.76 9.08 -2.16
C LEU A 158 9.27 8.82 -1.98
N PRO A 159 10.11 8.91 -3.04
CA PRO A 159 11.54 8.70 -2.88
C PRO A 159 12.20 9.80 -2.01
N MET A 160 11.78 11.06 -2.13
CA MET A 160 12.31 12.14 -1.30
C MET A 160 12.05 11.91 0.18
N PHE A 161 10.84 11.48 0.54
CA PHE A 161 10.50 11.16 1.93
C PHE A 161 11.33 9.97 2.43
N HIS A 162 11.33 8.86 1.68
CA HIS A 162 12.04 7.64 2.06
C HIS A 162 13.55 7.85 2.22
N ASP A 163 14.19 8.50 1.25
CA ASP A 163 15.65 8.56 1.17
C ASP A 163 16.22 9.72 1.98
N GLN A 164 15.48 10.81 2.18
CA GLN A 164 16.02 12.03 2.78
C GLN A 164 15.30 12.45 4.08
N VAL A 165 13.98 12.27 4.20
CA VAL A 165 13.22 12.68 5.40
C VAL A 165 13.26 11.61 6.50
N GLU A 166 13.05 10.34 6.14
CA GLU A 166 13.05 9.26 7.13
C GLU A 166 14.35 9.18 7.96
N PRO A 167 15.57 9.31 7.38
CA PRO A 167 16.79 9.35 8.17
C PRO A 167 16.79 10.47 9.19
N ILE A 168 16.34 11.68 8.80
CA ILE A 168 16.26 12.83 9.71
C ILE A 168 15.28 12.56 10.86
N ILE A 169 14.10 11.98 10.57
CA ILE A 169 13.12 11.63 11.60
C ILE A 169 13.67 10.56 12.54
N LYS A 170 14.38 9.55 12.02
CA LYS A 170 15.00 8.49 12.83
C LYS A 170 16.03 9.04 13.81
N GLU A 171 16.81 10.04 13.42
CA GLU A 171 17.78 10.71 14.30
C GLU A 171 17.11 11.51 15.43
N LEU A 172 15.89 11.98 15.24
CA LEU A 172 15.12 12.71 16.26
C LEU A 172 14.50 11.77 17.31
N SER A 173 14.36 10.48 17.02
CA SER A 173 13.78 9.50 17.94
C SER A 173 14.89 8.74 18.68
N SER A 174 14.83 8.73 20.01
CA SER A 174 15.71 7.90 20.85
C SER A 174 15.26 6.44 20.92
N GLU A 175 14.14 6.09 20.29
CA GLU A 175 13.52 4.78 20.35
C GLU A 175 13.28 4.27 18.94
N VAL A 176 13.49 2.98 18.75
CA VAL A 176 13.23 2.27 17.50
C VAL A 176 11.90 1.53 17.62
N LEU A 177 11.11 1.56 16.57
CA LEU A 177 9.95 0.71 16.41
C LEU A 177 10.29 -0.47 15.52
N TYR A 178 9.79 -1.61 15.94
CA TYR A 178 9.79 -2.81 15.13
C TYR A 178 8.37 -3.38 15.09
N SER A 179 7.92 -3.78 13.90
CA SER A 179 6.59 -4.35 13.69
C SER A 179 6.68 -5.63 12.88
N ASP A 180 5.94 -6.63 13.33
CA ASP A 180 5.58 -7.78 12.53
C ASP A 180 4.12 -7.68 12.09
N VAL A 181 3.81 -8.19 10.91
CA VAL A 181 2.45 -8.27 10.41
C VAL A 181 2.06 -9.74 10.28
N VAL A 182 0.89 -10.09 10.80
CA VAL A 182 0.29 -11.42 10.64
C VAL A 182 -0.96 -11.28 9.79
N LYS A 183 -0.95 -11.84 8.57
CA LYS A 183 -2.07 -11.73 7.63
C LYS A 183 -2.90 -12.99 7.65
N ILE A 184 -4.18 -12.82 8.03
CA ILE A 184 -5.14 -13.89 8.28
C ILE A 184 -6.19 -13.91 7.17
N ASP A 185 -6.44 -15.09 6.67
CA ASP A 185 -7.38 -15.40 5.62
C ASP A 185 -8.61 -16.15 6.19
N CYS A 186 -9.72 -16.10 5.47
CA CYS A 186 -10.94 -16.87 5.74
C CYS A 186 -11.59 -16.59 7.13
N MET A 187 -11.30 -15.45 7.74
CA MET A 187 -11.94 -15.00 8.97
C MET A 187 -12.49 -13.58 8.84
N GLY A 188 -13.67 -13.34 9.40
CA GLY A 188 -14.20 -11.99 9.53
C GLY A 188 -13.52 -11.23 10.66
N GLU A 189 -13.42 -9.89 10.52
CA GLU A 189 -12.80 -8.99 11.50
C GLU A 189 -13.31 -9.20 12.92
N SER A 190 -14.63 -9.25 13.11
CA SER A 190 -15.26 -9.43 14.43
C SER A 190 -14.84 -10.72 15.12
N ARG A 191 -14.62 -11.79 14.34
CA ARG A 191 -14.15 -13.06 14.90
C ARG A 191 -12.68 -13.01 15.27
N VAL A 192 -11.84 -12.38 14.43
CA VAL A 192 -10.42 -12.18 14.75
C VAL A 192 -10.28 -11.31 15.99
N ALA A 193 -11.03 -10.21 16.07
CA ALA A 193 -11.04 -9.32 17.22
C ALA A 193 -11.42 -10.05 18.53
N ALA A 194 -12.49 -10.87 18.51
CA ALA A 194 -12.88 -11.66 19.67
C ALA A 194 -11.81 -12.69 20.10
N GLU A 195 -11.08 -13.27 19.14
CA GLU A 195 -10.02 -14.24 19.43
C GLU A 195 -8.73 -13.62 19.99
N ILE A 196 -8.58 -12.27 19.89
CA ILE A 196 -7.41 -11.53 20.41
C ILE A 196 -7.79 -10.47 21.46
N GLU A 197 -9.04 -10.44 21.93
CA GLU A 197 -9.55 -9.46 22.88
C GLU A 197 -8.67 -9.34 24.13
N ASP A 198 -8.26 -10.48 24.69
CA ASP A 198 -7.38 -10.56 25.85
C ASP A 198 -5.97 -10.00 25.62
N LEU A 199 -5.48 -10.06 24.38
CA LEU A 199 -4.20 -9.45 23.99
C LEU A 199 -4.33 -7.94 23.87
N ILE A 200 -5.44 -7.46 23.27
CA ILE A 200 -5.71 -6.03 23.12
C ILE A 200 -5.96 -5.35 24.46
N GLU A 201 -6.75 -5.95 25.34
CA GLU A 201 -7.06 -5.37 26.66
C GLU A 201 -5.83 -5.23 27.58
N LYS A 202 -4.90 -6.16 27.49
CA LYS A 202 -3.71 -6.21 28.36
C LYS A 202 -2.48 -5.56 27.74
N GLN A 203 -2.58 -5.10 26.51
CA GLN A 203 -1.42 -4.58 25.78
C GLN A 203 -0.90 -3.27 26.36
N THR A 204 0.41 -3.18 26.39
CA THR A 204 1.13 -1.93 26.69
C THR A 204 2.25 -1.72 25.65
N ASN A 205 3.21 -2.63 25.64
CA ASN A 205 4.30 -2.72 24.68
C ASN A 205 4.78 -4.17 24.61
N PRO A 206 4.57 -4.92 23.53
CA PRO A 206 4.05 -4.46 22.22
C PRO A 206 2.54 -4.25 22.18
N THR A 207 2.09 -3.55 21.15
CA THR A 207 0.68 -3.38 20.81
C THR A 207 0.29 -4.27 19.63
N VAL A 208 -0.98 -4.69 19.61
CA VAL A 208 -1.59 -5.47 18.50
C VAL A 208 -2.73 -4.65 17.92
N ALA A 209 -2.64 -4.31 16.65
CA ALA A 209 -3.67 -3.55 15.95
C ALA A 209 -4.26 -4.36 14.80
N PRO A 210 -5.58 -4.62 14.79
CA PRO A 210 -6.25 -5.26 13.66
C PRO A 210 -6.58 -4.24 12.57
N TYR A 211 -6.31 -4.62 11.33
CA TYR A 211 -6.67 -3.89 10.12
C TYR A 211 -7.49 -4.80 9.21
N ALA A 212 -8.77 -4.49 9.05
CA ALA A 212 -9.62 -5.20 8.12
C ALA A 212 -9.33 -4.77 6.69
N LYS A 213 -9.07 -5.74 5.82
CA LYS A 213 -9.03 -5.55 4.37
C LYS A 213 -10.10 -6.43 3.73
N LEU A 214 -10.37 -6.22 2.46
CA LEU A 214 -11.38 -7.00 1.77
C LEU A 214 -11.00 -8.50 1.75
N GLY A 215 -11.68 -9.31 2.59
CA GLY A 215 -11.47 -10.75 2.70
C GLY A 215 -10.27 -11.18 3.55
N GLU A 216 -9.53 -10.27 4.17
CA GLU A 216 -8.39 -10.54 5.05
C GLU A 216 -8.44 -9.68 6.30
N VAL A 217 -7.78 -10.15 7.34
CA VAL A 217 -7.50 -9.35 8.53
C VAL A 217 -6.00 -9.36 8.76
N HIS A 218 -5.40 -8.18 8.82
CA HIS A 218 -3.99 -8.03 9.15
C HIS A 218 -3.87 -7.64 10.61
N LEU A 219 -3.05 -8.33 11.36
CA LEU A 219 -2.69 -7.98 12.73
C LEU A 219 -1.27 -7.44 12.71
N ARG A 220 -1.11 -6.17 13.06
CA ARG A 220 0.22 -5.56 13.23
C ARG A 220 0.59 -5.61 14.69
N VAL A 221 1.72 -6.24 14.99
CA VAL A 221 2.31 -6.31 16.32
C VAL A 221 3.49 -5.36 16.34
N THR A 222 3.41 -4.28 17.12
CA THR A 222 4.44 -3.23 17.15
C THR A 222 5.01 -3.07 18.54
N ALA A 223 6.33 -3.14 18.65
CA ALA A 223 7.04 -2.82 19.86
C ALA A 223 7.95 -1.60 19.69
N LYS A 224 8.12 -0.86 20.78
CA LYS A 224 9.00 0.28 20.93
C LYS A 224 10.12 -0.08 21.91
N ALA A 225 11.39 0.12 21.53
CA ALA A 225 12.55 -0.17 22.37
C ALA A 225 13.75 0.71 22.00
N VAL A 226 14.82 0.63 22.77
CA VAL A 226 16.06 1.37 22.51
C VAL A 226 16.89 0.78 21.36
N SER A 227 16.55 -0.46 20.93
CA SER A 227 17.16 -1.12 19.77
C SER A 227 16.18 -2.03 19.06
N GLU A 228 16.42 -2.29 17.79
CA GLU A 228 15.60 -3.21 16.97
C GLU A 228 15.58 -4.62 17.55
N ASP A 229 16.74 -5.11 18.05
CA ASP A 229 16.84 -6.43 18.67
C ASP A 229 15.98 -6.56 19.94
N GLU A 230 15.90 -5.50 20.73
CA GLU A 230 15.01 -5.47 21.89
C GLU A 230 13.55 -5.41 21.50
N ALA A 231 13.20 -4.60 20.50
CA ALA A 231 11.85 -4.54 19.98
C ALA A 231 11.39 -5.90 19.40
N LYS A 232 12.27 -6.60 18.65
CA LYS A 232 12.01 -7.96 18.16
C LYS A 232 11.75 -8.95 19.27
N LYS A 233 12.53 -8.90 20.37
CA LYS A 233 12.30 -9.76 21.54
C LYS A 233 10.94 -9.54 22.19
N LEU A 234 10.40 -8.33 22.13
CA LEU A 234 9.07 -8.02 22.63
C LEU A 234 7.96 -8.50 21.68
N VAL A 235 8.16 -8.38 20.38
CA VAL A 235 7.17 -8.76 19.35
C VAL A 235 7.05 -10.28 19.22
N THR A 236 8.17 -11.01 19.22
CA THR A 236 8.21 -12.45 18.96
C THR A 236 7.21 -13.27 19.80
N PRO A 237 7.09 -13.13 21.12
CA PRO A 237 6.14 -13.92 21.92
C PRO A 237 4.69 -13.69 21.52
N ILE A 238 4.33 -12.46 21.12
CA ILE A 238 2.97 -12.15 20.70
C ILE A 238 2.71 -12.74 19.31
N THR A 239 3.66 -12.63 18.40
CA THR A 239 3.56 -13.24 17.05
C THR A 239 3.43 -14.76 17.15
N GLU A 240 4.19 -15.42 18.02
CA GLU A 240 4.09 -16.86 18.29
C GLU A 240 2.71 -17.24 18.86
N GLU A 241 2.16 -16.43 19.77
CA GLU A 241 0.81 -16.64 20.30
C GLU A 241 -0.25 -16.49 19.21
N LEU A 242 -0.12 -15.51 18.31
CA LEU A 242 -0.99 -15.37 17.15
C LEU A 242 -0.90 -16.60 16.22
N TYR A 243 0.30 -17.14 16.00
CA TYR A 243 0.47 -18.39 15.26
C TYR A 243 -0.23 -19.56 15.95
N ARG A 244 -0.16 -19.65 17.27
CA ARG A 244 -0.85 -20.70 18.03
C ARG A 244 -2.37 -20.61 17.90
N ARG A 245 -2.94 -19.38 17.88
CA ARG A 245 -4.39 -19.16 17.77
C ARG A 245 -4.93 -19.37 16.37
N PHE A 246 -4.25 -18.83 15.39
CA PHE A 246 -4.75 -18.80 14.01
C PHE A 246 -4.16 -19.88 13.10
N GLY A 247 -2.94 -20.35 13.37
CA GLY A 247 -2.29 -21.46 12.69
C GLY A 247 -2.35 -21.35 11.17
N HIS A 248 -2.90 -22.35 10.52
CA HIS A 248 -3.00 -22.43 9.06
C HIS A 248 -3.86 -21.37 8.37
N LYS A 249 -4.51 -20.49 9.12
CA LYS A 249 -5.24 -19.35 8.56
C LYS A 249 -4.32 -18.16 8.29
N ILE A 250 -3.13 -18.17 8.87
CA ILE A 250 -2.08 -17.20 8.55
C ILE A 250 -1.48 -17.63 7.21
N PHE A 251 -1.55 -16.76 6.23
CA PHE A 251 -0.98 -17.05 4.90
C PHE A 251 0.41 -16.42 4.71
N THR A 252 0.70 -15.31 5.36
CA THR A 252 2.04 -14.70 5.38
C THR A 252 2.25 -13.78 6.57
N THR A 253 3.53 -13.50 6.87
CA THR A 253 3.95 -12.49 7.85
C THR A 253 4.83 -11.42 7.22
N LYS A 254 5.04 -11.47 5.92
CA LYS A 254 5.77 -10.44 5.21
C LYS A 254 4.83 -9.29 4.86
N GLU A 255 5.27 -8.05 5.11
CA GLU A 255 4.45 -6.85 4.93
C GLU A 255 4.03 -6.65 3.46
N ASP A 256 4.96 -6.83 2.53
CA ASP A 256 4.75 -6.58 1.11
C ASP A 256 4.22 -7.79 0.32
N GLU A 257 4.14 -8.97 0.95
CA GLU A 257 3.70 -10.21 0.30
C GLU A 257 2.18 -10.31 0.27
N THR A 258 1.60 -10.40 -0.90
CA THR A 258 0.15 -10.57 -1.11
C THR A 258 -0.25 -12.04 -1.08
N LEU A 259 -1.56 -12.32 -1.05
CA LEU A 259 -2.07 -13.69 -1.16
C LEU A 259 -1.73 -14.29 -2.52
N GLU A 260 -1.73 -13.48 -3.57
CA GLU A 260 -1.32 -13.88 -4.92
C GLU A 260 0.14 -14.31 -4.98
N ASP A 261 1.04 -13.58 -4.32
CA ASP A 261 2.47 -13.93 -4.22
C ASP A 261 2.63 -15.29 -3.56
N VAL A 262 1.95 -15.51 -2.43
CA VAL A 262 1.98 -16.79 -1.72
C VAL A 262 1.46 -17.93 -2.60
N VAL A 263 0.39 -17.72 -3.34
CA VAL A 263 -0.17 -18.74 -4.24
C VAL A 263 0.78 -19.08 -5.37
N VAL A 264 1.36 -18.08 -6.04
CA VAL A 264 2.33 -18.31 -7.14
C VAL A 264 3.59 -19.00 -6.63
N ASP A 265 4.13 -18.56 -5.48
CA ASP A 265 5.28 -19.20 -4.85
C ASP A 265 5.01 -20.67 -4.48
N MET A 266 3.85 -20.96 -3.86
CA MET A 266 3.46 -22.34 -3.53
C MET A 266 3.28 -23.21 -4.77
N LEU A 267 2.64 -22.70 -5.82
CA LEU A 267 2.51 -23.42 -7.09
C LEU A 267 3.88 -23.76 -7.68
N SER A 268 4.77 -22.77 -7.70
CA SER A 268 6.13 -22.94 -8.22
C SER A 268 6.94 -23.95 -7.42
N LYS A 269 6.99 -23.83 -6.09
CA LYS A 269 7.73 -24.71 -5.18
C LYS A 269 7.27 -26.17 -5.25
N HIS A 270 5.98 -26.37 -5.45
CA HIS A 270 5.40 -27.72 -5.55
C HIS A 270 5.30 -28.24 -6.99
N HIS A 271 5.80 -27.47 -7.97
CA HIS A 271 5.76 -27.82 -9.38
C HIS A 271 4.34 -28.03 -9.91
N TYR A 272 3.40 -27.20 -9.45
CA TYR A 272 2.04 -27.19 -9.97
C TYR A 272 1.86 -26.07 -11.00
N THR A 273 0.96 -26.33 -11.92
CA THR A 273 0.40 -25.30 -12.81
C THR A 273 -1.07 -25.10 -12.53
N ILE A 274 -1.58 -23.94 -12.89
CA ILE A 274 -2.99 -23.56 -12.71
C ILE A 274 -3.60 -23.18 -14.06
N ALA A 275 -4.83 -23.61 -14.27
CA ALA A 275 -5.69 -23.17 -15.35
C ALA A 275 -7.02 -22.69 -14.80
N ALA A 276 -7.60 -21.64 -15.37
CA ALA A 276 -8.84 -21.07 -14.89
C ALA A 276 -9.93 -21.00 -15.98
N ALA A 277 -11.19 -21.13 -15.56
CA ALA A 277 -12.33 -20.80 -16.38
C ALA A 277 -13.19 -19.76 -15.64
N GLU A 278 -13.36 -18.62 -16.27
CA GLU A 278 -14.03 -17.45 -15.71
C GLU A 278 -15.28 -17.09 -16.49
N SER A 279 -16.26 -16.54 -15.80
CA SER A 279 -17.50 -16.04 -16.41
C SER A 279 -17.73 -14.60 -15.94
N CYS A 280 -18.50 -14.36 -14.87
CA CYS A 280 -18.81 -13.01 -14.39
C CYS A 280 -17.58 -12.24 -13.90
N THR A 281 -16.51 -12.89 -13.51
CA THR A 281 -15.23 -12.29 -13.12
C THR A 281 -14.44 -11.75 -14.31
N ALA A 282 -14.81 -12.15 -15.54
CA ALA A 282 -14.31 -11.60 -16.79
C ALA A 282 -12.75 -11.50 -16.89
N GLY A 283 -12.02 -12.42 -16.28
CA GLY A 283 -10.56 -12.46 -16.30
C GLY A 283 -9.89 -11.89 -15.03
N MET A 284 -10.65 -11.41 -14.06
CA MET A 284 -10.08 -10.79 -12.84
C MET A 284 -9.22 -11.75 -12.02
N PHE A 285 -9.59 -13.03 -11.92
CA PHE A 285 -8.78 -14.03 -11.23
C PHE A 285 -7.43 -14.22 -11.90
N THR A 286 -7.44 -14.37 -13.21
CA THR A 286 -6.23 -14.51 -14.03
C THR A 286 -5.36 -13.26 -13.96
N ALA A 287 -5.97 -12.07 -14.09
CA ALA A 287 -5.26 -10.79 -14.02
C ALA A 287 -4.54 -10.60 -12.67
N ARG A 288 -5.15 -11.00 -11.56
CA ARG A 288 -4.50 -10.94 -10.24
C ARG A 288 -3.26 -11.80 -10.16
N LEU A 289 -3.31 -13.02 -10.70
CA LEU A 289 -2.14 -13.91 -10.72
C LEU A 289 -1.02 -13.39 -11.63
N VAL A 290 -1.38 -12.84 -12.80
CA VAL A 290 -0.39 -12.31 -13.77
C VAL A 290 0.38 -11.10 -13.23
N ASN A 291 -0.17 -10.38 -12.25
CA ASN A 291 0.55 -9.28 -11.60
C ASN A 291 1.76 -9.74 -10.75
N VAL A 292 1.85 -11.03 -10.44
CA VAL A 292 2.96 -11.61 -9.66
C VAL A 292 4.11 -12.01 -10.58
N ALA A 293 5.32 -11.63 -10.23
CA ALA A 293 6.52 -12.05 -10.95
C ALA A 293 6.66 -13.58 -10.94
N GLY A 294 6.93 -14.18 -12.11
CA GLY A 294 7.01 -15.64 -12.26
C GLY A 294 5.65 -16.34 -12.47
N ALA A 295 4.55 -15.62 -12.54
CA ALA A 295 3.23 -16.20 -12.82
C ALA A 295 3.17 -16.98 -14.15
N SER A 296 3.98 -16.59 -15.14
CA SER A 296 4.10 -17.31 -16.42
C SER A 296 4.56 -18.77 -16.26
N ASP A 297 5.24 -19.06 -15.17
CA ASP A 297 5.72 -20.41 -14.89
C ASP A 297 4.65 -21.33 -14.33
N VAL A 298 3.60 -20.77 -13.76
CA VAL A 298 2.56 -21.54 -13.07
C VAL A 298 1.18 -21.41 -13.72
N LEU A 299 0.93 -20.36 -14.50
CA LEU A 299 -0.33 -20.14 -15.20
C LEU A 299 -0.25 -20.64 -16.64
N ASN A 300 -0.93 -21.74 -16.94
CA ASN A 300 -0.91 -22.34 -18.27
C ASN A 300 -1.91 -21.68 -19.24
N GLU A 301 -3.18 -21.64 -18.83
CA GLU A 301 -4.23 -21.09 -19.67
C GLU A 301 -5.40 -20.59 -18.84
N SER A 302 -6.19 -19.70 -19.43
CA SER A 302 -7.41 -19.19 -18.82
C SER A 302 -8.49 -18.96 -19.86
N PHE A 303 -9.71 -19.40 -19.57
CA PHE A 303 -10.88 -19.28 -20.45
C PHE A 303 -11.85 -18.25 -19.88
N ILE A 304 -12.06 -17.14 -20.58
CA ILE A 304 -13.08 -16.16 -20.23
C ILE A 304 -14.31 -16.44 -21.06
N THR A 305 -15.25 -17.20 -20.49
CA THR A 305 -16.45 -17.65 -21.17
C THR A 305 -17.70 -16.93 -20.65
N TYR A 306 -17.87 -15.67 -21.05
CA TYR A 306 -18.96 -14.85 -20.55
C TYR A 306 -20.30 -15.28 -21.15
N ALA A 307 -20.38 -15.45 -22.47
CA ALA A 307 -21.59 -15.89 -23.20
C ALA A 307 -21.85 -17.40 -23.03
N ASN A 308 -23.11 -17.82 -23.13
CA ASN A 308 -23.50 -19.23 -23.05
C ASN A 308 -22.91 -20.06 -24.18
N GLU A 309 -22.87 -19.52 -25.39
CA GLU A 309 -22.26 -20.13 -26.56
C GLU A 309 -20.76 -20.40 -26.35
N ALA A 310 -20.05 -19.47 -25.70
CA ALA A 310 -18.64 -19.66 -25.33
C ALA A 310 -18.47 -20.77 -24.29
N LYS A 311 -19.38 -20.86 -23.29
CA LYS A 311 -19.37 -21.96 -22.30
C LYS A 311 -19.55 -23.33 -22.96
N MET A 312 -20.47 -23.42 -23.92
CA MET A 312 -20.70 -24.65 -24.70
C MET A 312 -19.50 -24.99 -25.57
N LYS A 313 -19.01 -24.03 -26.35
CA LYS A 313 -17.92 -24.22 -27.31
C LYS A 313 -16.59 -24.57 -26.68
N TYR A 314 -16.18 -23.83 -25.66
CA TYR A 314 -14.81 -23.93 -25.09
C TYR A 314 -14.76 -24.82 -23.87
N LEU A 315 -15.80 -24.88 -23.05
CA LEU A 315 -15.86 -25.66 -21.82
C LEU A 315 -16.76 -26.91 -21.92
N GLY A 316 -17.41 -27.17 -23.07
CA GLY A 316 -18.26 -28.32 -23.25
C GLY A 316 -19.48 -28.35 -22.34
N VAL A 317 -19.95 -27.19 -21.86
CA VAL A 317 -21.18 -27.11 -21.06
C VAL A 317 -22.37 -27.48 -21.92
N LYS A 318 -23.21 -28.41 -21.45
CA LYS A 318 -24.38 -28.86 -22.20
C LYS A 318 -25.45 -27.76 -22.24
N GLU A 319 -26.07 -27.55 -23.40
CA GLU A 319 -27.18 -26.60 -23.59
C GLU A 319 -28.31 -26.85 -22.62
N GLU A 320 -28.68 -28.14 -22.44
CA GLU A 320 -29.72 -28.57 -21.48
C GLU A 320 -29.42 -28.05 -20.05
N THR A 321 -28.16 -28.05 -19.63
CA THR A 321 -27.77 -27.55 -18.31
C THR A 321 -27.97 -26.05 -18.20
N LEU A 322 -27.61 -25.30 -19.23
CA LEU A 322 -27.81 -23.85 -19.27
C LEU A 322 -29.28 -23.46 -19.27
N ASN A 323 -30.11 -24.23 -20.00
CA ASN A 323 -31.55 -23.98 -20.12
C ASN A 323 -32.34 -24.39 -18.87
N THR A 324 -31.87 -25.39 -18.11
CA THR A 324 -32.57 -25.87 -16.90
C THR A 324 -32.17 -25.20 -15.62
N VAL A 325 -30.88 -24.93 -15.42
CA VAL A 325 -30.36 -24.37 -14.16
C VAL A 325 -29.74 -22.97 -14.32
N GLY A 326 -29.62 -22.50 -15.53
CA GLY A 326 -29.03 -21.17 -15.85
C GLY A 326 -27.53 -21.13 -15.75
N ALA A 327 -26.95 -20.06 -16.29
CA ALA A 327 -25.48 -19.86 -16.31
C ALA A 327 -24.88 -19.51 -14.93
N VAL A 328 -25.71 -19.10 -13.96
CA VAL A 328 -25.29 -18.59 -12.62
C VAL A 328 -26.00 -19.39 -11.53
N SER A 329 -25.86 -20.70 -11.54
CA SER A 329 -26.53 -21.58 -10.57
C SER A 329 -25.51 -22.24 -9.64
N ARG A 330 -25.78 -22.26 -8.30
CA ARG A 330 -25.05 -23.11 -7.35
C ARG A 330 -25.10 -24.62 -7.70
N ARG A 331 -26.04 -25.03 -8.55
CA ARG A 331 -26.16 -26.40 -9.05
C ARG A 331 -25.29 -26.71 -10.28
N LEU A 332 -24.75 -25.67 -10.94
CA LEU A 332 -23.60 -25.83 -11.82
C LEU A 332 -22.35 -26.10 -10.95
N ARG A 333 -22.29 -27.32 -10.40
CA ARG A 333 -21.21 -27.69 -9.51
C ARG A 333 -19.86 -27.56 -10.22
N PRO A 334 -18.84 -27.06 -9.50
CA PRO A 334 -17.45 -27.04 -9.98
C PRO A 334 -16.97 -28.35 -10.59
N ASP A 335 -17.54 -29.48 -10.17
CA ASP A 335 -17.17 -30.81 -10.62
C ASP A 335 -17.36 -31.07 -12.11
N ARG A 336 -18.34 -30.42 -12.75
CA ARG A 336 -18.55 -30.53 -14.21
C ARG A 336 -17.59 -29.65 -15.02
N TRP A 337 -17.27 -28.47 -14.50
CA TRP A 337 -16.25 -27.59 -15.09
C TRP A 337 -14.85 -28.16 -14.88
N ARG A 338 -14.60 -28.76 -13.72
CA ARG A 338 -13.38 -29.51 -13.43
C ARG A 338 -13.18 -30.67 -14.39
N LYS A 339 -14.25 -31.40 -14.72
CA LYS A 339 -14.15 -32.55 -15.64
C LYS A 339 -13.75 -32.13 -17.05
N VAL A 340 -14.24 -30.99 -17.54
CA VAL A 340 -13.92 -30.49 -18.88
C VAL A 340 -12.50 -29.92 -18.95
N LEU A 341 -12.08 -29.21 -17.91
CA LEU A 341 -10.68 -28.81 -17.75
C LEU A 341 -9.77 -30.03 -17.56
N HIS A 342 -10.24 -31.05 -16.84
CA HIS A 342 -9.52 -32.30 -16.60
C HIS A 342 -9.41 -33.19 -17.85
N ASP A 343 -10.46 -33.31 -18.65
CA ASP A 343 -10.44 -34.12 -19.90
C ASP A 343 -9.54 -33.48 -20.99
N ARG A 344 -9.21 -32.19 -20.88
CA ARG A 344 -8.23 -31.51 -21.73
C ARG A 344 -6.81 -31.40 -21.12
N LEU A 345 -6.68 -31.56 -19.79
CA LEU A 345 -5.43 -31.44 -19.05
C LEU A 345 -5.27 -32.68 -18.18
N VAL A 346 -4.41 -33.61 -18.57
CA VAL A 346 -4.22 -34.97 -18.05
C VAL A 346 -3.84 -35.06 -16.58
N GLN A 347 -4.52 -35.96 -15.85
CA GLN A 347 -4.22 -36.68 -14.59
C GLN A 347 -3.28 -36.12 -13.54
N MET A 348 -3.85 -35.96 -12.32
CA MET A 348 -3.13 -35.63 -11.07
C MET A 348 -2.99 -36.81 -10.10
N SER A 349 -1.89 -36.81 -9.34
CA SER A 349 -1.76 -37.54 -8.07
C SER A 349 -1.67 -36.57 -6.88
N VAL A 350 -2.37 -36.87 -5.80
CA VAL A 350 -2.63 -36.02 -4.61
C VAL A 350 -1.75 -36.42 -3.45
N LEU A 351 -1.27 -35.49 -2.62
CA LEU A 351 -1.13 -35.66 -1.17
C LEU A 351 -0.76 -34.34 -0.41
N GLU A 352 -1.33 -34.15 0.75
CA GLU A 352 -1.14 -33.23 1.90
C GLU A 352 -0.85 -31.72 1.69
N SER A 353 0.03 -31.29 0.79
CA SER A 353 0.27 -29.87 0.45
C SER A 353 -0.93 -29.21 -0.26
N GLN A 354 -1.84 -30.02 -0.76
CA GLN A 354 -3.04 -29.60 -1.50
C GLN A 354 -4.07 -28.85 -0.64
N VAL A 355 -4.09 -29.08 0.69
CA VAL A 355 -5.08 -28.45 1.58
C VAL A 355 -4.85 -26.94 1.73
N LEU A 356 -3.60 -26.52 1.86
CA LEU A 356 -3.24 -25.10 1.97
C LEU A 356 -3.43 -24.38 0.63
N LEU A 357 -2.99 -24.99 -0.45
CA LEU A 357 -3.11 -24.45 -1.78
C LEU A 357 -4.59 -24.37 -2.25
N ASP A 358 -5.39 -25.43 -1.97
CA ASP A 358 -6.84 -25.42 -2.20
C ASP A 358 -7.56 -24.33 -1.40
N ARG A 359 -7.06 -24.02 -0.20
CA ARG A 359 -7.60 -22.94 0.64
C ARG A 359 -7.23 -21.57 0.11
N ALA A 360 -5.98 -21.33 -0.23
CA ALA A 360 -5.51 -20.07 -0.80
C ALA A 360 -6.24 -19.75 -2.12
N VAL A 361 -6.36 -20.75 -3.01
CA VAL A 361 -7.14 -20.61 -4.26
C VAL A 361 -8.63 -20.42 -4.00
N LYS A 362 -9.22 -21.10 -3.00
CA LYS A 362 -10.62 -20.87 -2.58
C LYS A 362 -10.82 -19.46 -2.04
N HIS A 363 -9.82 -18.91 -1.36
CA HIS A 363 -9.88 -17.55 -0.85
C HIS A 363 -9.76 -16.51 -1.95
N LEU A 364 -8.81 -16.64 -2.87
CA LEU A 364 -8.75 -15.81 -4.08
C LEU A 364 -10.09 -15.79 -4.83
N ARG A 365 -10.82 -16.90 -4.83
CA ARG A 365 -12.19 -16.98 -5.35
C ARG A 365 -13.21 -16.20 -4.52
N ARG A 366 -13.14 -16.27 -3.19
CA ARG A 366 -14.09 -15.61 -2.26
C ARG A 366 -13.95 -14.10 -2.23
N ARG A 367 -12.75 -13.56 -2.43
CA ARG A 367 -12.53 -12.11 -2.53
C ARG A 367 -13.29 -11.45 -3.69
N GLN A 368 -13.75 -12.23 -4.64
CA GLN A 368 -14.56 -11.78 -5.74
C GLN A 368 -16.06 -11.95 -5.44
N ASP A 369 -16.43 -11.93 -4.20
CA ASP A 369 -17.66 -12.36 -3.52
C ASP A 369 -18.98 -11.77 -4.02
N LEU A 370 -19.14 -11.62 -5.29
CA LEU A 370 -20.48 -11.38 -5.83
C LEU A 370 -21.05 -12.55 -6.65
N PHE A 371 -20.22 -13.47 -7.18
CA PHE A 371 -20.78 -14.63 -7.90
C PHE A 371 -19.76 -15.76 -8.14
N THR A 372 -20.12 -16.98 -7.77
CA THR A 372 -19.36 -18.23 -7.80
C THR A 372 -19.16 -18.80 -9.22
N SER A 373 -18.40 -18.15 -10.09
CA SER A 373 -18.21 -18.65 -11.45
C SER A 373 -16.76 -18.77 -11.93
N VAL A 374 -15.81 -18.91 -11.02
CA VAL A 374 -14.42 -19.27 -11.35
C VAL A 374 -14.20 -20.74 -11.04
N SER A 375 -13.82 -21.54 -12.03
CA SER A 375 -13.33 -22.89 -11.86
C SER A 375 -11.84 -22.93 -12.13
N VAL A 376 -11.10 -23.56 -11.24
CA VAL A 376 -9.65 -23.66 -11.30
C VAL A 376 -9.22 -25.12 -11.29
N LEU A 377 -8.27 -25.46 -12.13
CA LEU A 377 -7.59 -26.73 -12.15
C LEU A 377 -6.11 -26.50 -11.85
N MET A 378 -5.54 -27.33 -10.98
CA MET A 378 -4.11 -27.38 -10.71
C MET A 378 -3.53 -28.70 -11.18
N GLU A 379 -2.37 -28.66 -11.81
CA GLU A 379 -1.68 -29.83 -12.34
C GLU A 379 -0.21 -29.80 -11.94
N ARG A 380 0.36 -30.97 -11.60
CA ARG A 380 1.78 -31.11 -11.29
C ARG A 380 2.58 -31.14 -12.58
N ARG A 381 3.64 -30.32 -12.67
CA ARG A 381 4.61 -30.39 -13.76
C ARG A 381 5.34 -31.74 -13.73
N LYS A 382 5.49 -32.36 -14.91
CA LYS A 382 6.29 -33.57 -15.07
C LYS A 382 7.78 -33.27 -15.01
#